data_141c566e8c5a59c77ba2aa49ee4f46aa
#
_entry.id   141c566e8c5a59c77ba2aa49ee4f46aa
#
_cell.length_a   1.000
_cell.length_b   1.000
_cell.length_c   1.000
_cell.angle_alpha   90.00
_cell.angle_beta   90.00
_cell.angle_gamma   90.00
#
_symmetry.space_group_name_H-M   'P 1'
#
loop_
_entity.id
_entity.type
_entity.pdbx_description
1 polymer ?
#
loop_
_entity_poly.entity_id
_entity_poly.type
_entity_poly.pdbx_seq_one_letter_code
_entity_poly.pdbx_strand_id
1 'polypeptide(L)'
;GYRPVIRGGLGAVSTQASVNLKLGNLALRPMDQGYSPDKVMSKLRVDDPQFDYRQVGIVSAENVISVHTGCNTRPWAGHLTGQGFIVMGNVLAGKNVLQAMAEAFEQKEQVDLDERLLGTLEAGRDAGGQATADGTHLNERSAAVITHGQKDFGHIDLRVDASEAAVD
;
A
#
# COMPACT_ATOMS: atom_id res chain seq x y z
N GLY A 1 12.25 -1.98 -6.28
CA GLY A 1 10.77 -2.12 -6.22
C GLY A 1 10.06 -0.81 -6.56
N TYR A 2 8.79 -0.90 -6.85
CA TYR A 2 7.96 0.29 -7.10
C TYR A 2 7.50 0.87 -5.77
N ARG A 3 7.55 2.20 -5.66
CA ARG A 3 7.21 2.92 -4.43
C ARG A 3 5.80 3.51 -4.52
N PRO A 4 5.13 3.72 -3.38
CA PRO A 4 3.96 4.60 -3.34
C PRO A 4 4.29 5.98 -3.90
N VAL A 5 3.29 6.65 -4.46
CA VAL A 5 3.39 8.04 -4.87
C VAL A 5 2.70 8.88 -3.79
N ILE A 6 3.44 9.82 -3.22
CA ILE A 6 2.96 10.66 -2.12
C ILE A 6 3.11 12.12 -2.51
N ARG A 7 2.15 12.94 -2.10
CA ARG A 7 2.22 14.39 -2.18
C ARG A 7 1.79 15.00 -0.86
N GLY A 8 2.68 15.80 -0.28
CA GLY A 8 2.43 16.47 1.00
C GLY A 8 1.14 17.30 0.98
N GLY A 9 0.34 17.20 2.03
CA GLY A 9 -0.94 17.90 2.14
C GLY A 9 -2.06 17.40 1.22
N LEU A 10 -1.79 16.41 0.36
CA LEU A 10 -2.78 15.86 -0.58
C LEU A 10 -3.13 14.40 -0.29
N GLY A 11 -2.13 13.53 -0.18
CA GLY A 11 -2.35 12.12 0.10
C GLY A 11 -1.30 11.19 -0.49
N ALA A 12 -1.59 9.89 -0.36
CA ALA A 12 -0.73 8.80 -0.81
C ALA A 12 -1.49 7.82 -1.70
N VAL A 13 -0.81 7.30 -2.71
CA VAL A 13 -1.35 6.28 -3.63
C VAL A 13 -0.35 5.15 -3.78
N SER A 14 -0.81 3.93 -3.52
CA SER A 14 -0.04 2.72 -3.78
C SER A 14 -0.70 1.89 -4.86
N THR A 15 0.10 1.36 -5.79
CA THR A 15 -0.35 0.43 -6.82
C THR A 15 0.57 -0.78 -6.85
N GLN A 16 -0.01 -1.97 -6.88
CA GLN A 16 0.71 -3.24 -6.86
C GLN A 16 -0.05 -4.35 -7.61
N ALA A 17 0.37 -5.59 -7.48
CA ALA A 17 -0.02 -6.75 -8.28
C ALA A 17 0.51 -6.62 -9.72
N SER A 18 -0.30 -6.66 -10.75
CA SER A 18 0.13 -6.29 -12.10
C SER A 18 0.28 -4.77 -12.19
N VAL A 19 1.49 -4.26 -11.92
CA VAL A 19 1.72 -2.83 -11.70
C VAL A 19 1.51 -2.01 -12.98
N ASN A 20 0.78 -0.90 -12.84
CA ASN A 20 0.76 0.19 -13.81
C ASN A 20 1.30 1.46 -13.14
N LEU A 21 2.53 1.83 -13.46
CA LEU A 21 3.25 2.96 -12.85
C LEU A 21 2.57 4.32 -13.03
N LYS A 22 1.71 4.44 -14.03
CA LYS A 22 1.02 5.70 -14.30
C LYS A 22 -0.11 5.98 -13.29
N LEU A 23 -0.69 4.92 -12.67
CA LEU A 23 -1.87 5.07 -11.82
C LEU A 23 -1.65 5.98 -10.62
N GLY A 24 -0.47 5.97 -10.00
CA GLY A 24 -0.16 6.86 -8.89
C GLY A 24 -0.32 8.34 -9.26
N ASN A 25 0.34 8.78 -10.33
CA ASN A 25 0.24 10.17 -10.80
C ASN A 25 -1.14 10.49 -11.41
N LEU A 26 -1.78 9.51 -12.06
CA LEU A 26 -3.14 9.67 -12.58
C LEU A 26 -4.17 9.83 -11.46
N ALA A 27 -3.89 9.29 -10.26
CA ALA A 27 -4.73 9.48 -9.09
C ALA A 27 -4.49 10.84 -8.42
N LEU A 28 -3.23 11.23 -8.20
CA LEU A 28 -2.93 12.47 -7.48
C LEU A 28 -3.38 13.73 -8.22
N ARG A 29 -3.35 13.75 -9.56
CA ARG A 29 -3.79 14.91 -10.34
C ARG A 29 -5.25 15.32 -10.11
N PRO A 30 -6.23 14.43 -10.23
CA PRO A 30 -7.61 14.80 -9.93
C PRO A 30 -7.85 15.05 -8.42
N MET A 31 -7.12 14.40 -7.51
CA MET A 31 -7.18 14.74 -6.09
C MET A 31 -6.78 16.20 -5.84
N ASP A 32 -5.72 16.69 -6.50
CA ASP A 32 -5.29 18.09 -6.47
C ASP A 32 -6.35 19.06 -7.00
N GLN A 33 -7.29 18.58 -7.81
CA GLN A 33 -8.46 19.30 -8.30
C GLN A 33 -9.69 19.17 -7.40
N GLY A 34 -9.54 18.56 -6.21
CA GLY A 34 -10.62 18.40 -5.23
C GLY A 34 -11.51 17.17 -5.46
N TYR A 35 -11.12 16.23 -6.32
CA TYR A 35 -11.88 14.97 -6.47
C TYR A 35 -11.62 14.04 -5.29
N SER A 36 -12.70 13.45 -4.74
CA SER A 36 -12.57 12.46 -3.67
C SER A 36 -11.86 11.18 -4.15
N PRO A 37 -11.20 10.44 -3.24
CA PRO A 37 -10.57 9.15 -3.55
C PRO A 37 -11.48 8.17 -4.29
N ASP A 38 -12.77 8.08 -3.94
CA ASP A 38 -13.72 7.18 -4.62
C ASP A 38 -14.02 7.60 -6.06
N LYS A 39 -14.13 8.91 -6.29
CA LYS A 39 -14.33 9.44 -7.64
C LYS A 39 -13.10 9.21 -8.52
N VAL A 40 -11.92 9.34 -7.92
CA VAL A 40 -10.64 9.02 -8.57
C VAL A 40 -10.56 7.53 -8.89
N MET A 41 -10.85 6.65 -7.92
CA MET A 41 -10.84 5.20 -8.11
C MET A 41 -11.78 4.77 -9.24
N SER A 42 -12.98 5.34 -9.27
CA SER A 42 -13.97 5.09 -10.33
C SER A 42 -13.44 5.48 -11.71
N LYS A 43 -12.74 6.60 -11.81
CA LYS A 43 -12.10 7.05 -13.05
C LYS A 43 -10.97 6.13 -13.48
N LEU A 44 -10.09 5.75 -12.57
CA LEU A 44 -8.99 4.82 -12.86
C LEU A 44 -9.51 3.48 -13.40
N ARG A 45 -10.63 2.99 -12.85
CA ARG A 45 -11.28 1.75 -13.30
C ARG A 45 -11.77 1.85 -14.75
N VAL A 46 -12.29 3.00 -15.14
CA VAL A 46 -12.76 3.24 -16.53
C VAL A 46 -11.57 3.38 -17.49
N ASP A 47 -10.51 4.05 -17.05
CA ASP A 47 -9.36 4.40 -17.89
C ASP A 47 -8.35 3.23 -18.06
N ASP A 48 -8.36 2.23 -17.17
CA ASP A 48 -7.45 1.06 -17.23
C ASP A 48 -8.24 -0.23 -17.55
N PRO A 49 -8.20 -0.75 -18.78
CA PRO A 49 -8.89 -1.99 -19.15
C PRO A 49 -8.43 -3.23 -18.39
N GLN A 50 -7.26 -3.16 -17.74
CA GLN A 50 -6.71 -4.24 -16.93
C GLN A 50 -6.89 -4.00 -15.43
N PHE A 51 -7.86 -3.18 -15.03
CA PHE A 51 -8.02 -2.79 -13.62
C PHE A 51 -8.26 -3.98 -12.69
N ASP A 52 -8.88 -5.04 -13.16
CA ASP A 52 -9.08 -6.29 -12.40
C ASP A 52 -7.80 -7.07 -12.09
N TYR A 53 -6.68 -6.71 -12.70
CA TYR A 53 -5.35 -7.24 -12.36
C TYR A 53 -4.56 -6.31 -11.41
N ARG A 54 -5.13 -5.16 -11.03
CA ARG A 54 -4.48 -4.17 -10.18
C ARG A 54 -4.89 -4.32 -8.72
N GLN A 55 -4.01 -3.85 -7.87
CA GLN A 55 -4.34 -3.56 -6.49
C GLN A 55 -3.95 -2.11 -6.23
N VAL A 56 -4.91 -1.27 -5.85
CA VAL A 56 -4.74 0.19 -5.73
C VAL A 56 -5.32 0.65 -4.40
N GLY A 57 -4.54 1.41 -3.65
CA GLY A 57 -4.98 2.08 -2.42
C GLY A 57 -4.73 3.59 -2.54
N ILE A 58 -5.71 4.37 -2.13
CA ILE A 58 -5.66 5.84 -2.08
C ILE A 58 -6.05 6.28 -0.67
N VAL A 59 -5.20 7.10 -0.05
CA VAL A 59 -5.49 7.75 1.24
C VAL A 59 -5.29 9.24 1.05
N SER A 60 -6.30 10.06 1.30
CA SER A 60 -6.18 11.52 1.25
C SER A 60 -5.64 12.09 2.57
N ALA A 61 -5.20 13.34 2.55
CA ALA A 61 -4.75 14.05 3.76
C ALA A 61 -5.87 14.22 4.80
N GLU A 62 -7.15 14.15 4.39
CA GLU A 62 -8.32 14.19 5.26
C GLU A 62 -8.74 12.79 5.76
N ASN A 63 -7.89 11.78 5.63
CA ASN A 63 -8.15 10.40 6.01
C ASN A 63 -9.30 9.72 5.23
N VAL A 64 -9.70 10.27 4.07
CA VAL A 64 -10.64 9.59 3.18
C VAL A 64 -9.88 8.55 2.39
N ILE A 65 -10.41 7.34 2.36
CA ILE A 65 -9.75 6.19 1.73
C ILE A 65 -10.60 5.60 0.61
N SER A 66 -9.92 5.09 -0.41
CA SER A 66 -10.53 4.22 -1.42
C SER A 66 -9.53 3.11 -1.79
N VAL A 67 -10.02 1.88 -1.89
CA VAL A 67 -9.15 0.73 -2.15
C VAL A 67 -9.80 -0.25 -3.12
N HIS A 68 -8.98 -0.85 -3.96
CA HIS A 68 -9.37 -1.87 -4.91
C HIS A 68 -8.38 -3.04 -4.89
N THR A 69 -8.89 -4.26 -4.79
CA THR A 69 -8.17 -5.49 -5.09
C THR A 69 -8.91 -6.18 -6.23
N GLY A 70 -8.30 -6.22 -7.39
CA GLY A 70 -8.90 -6.81 -8.59
C GLY A 70 -9.07 -8.32 -8.45
N CYS A 71 -10.13 -8.86 -9.04
CA CYS A 71 -10.47 -10.29 -8.97
C CYS A 71 -9.44 -11.21 -9.65
N ASN A 72 -8.61 -10.67 -10.54
CA ASN A 72 -7.53 -11.37 -11.23
C ASN A 72 -6.15 -11.17 -10.58
N THR A 73 -6.08 -10.61 -9.37
CA THR A 73 -4.83 -10.57 -8.61
C THR A 73 -4.44 -11.97 -8.12
N ARG A 74 -3.14 -12.23 -8.04
CA ARG A 74 -2.65 -13.54 -7.58
C ARG A 74 -3.08 -13.81 -6.14
N PRO A 75 -3.70 -14.96 -5.84
CA PRO A 75 -4.11 -15.34 -4.50
C PRO A 75 -2.88 -15.71 -3.60
N TRP A 76 -3.00 -15.69 -2.28
CA TRP A 76 -4.08 -15.00 -1.63
C TRP A 76 -3.91 -13.47 -1.79
N ALA A 77 -4.99 -12.73 -2.05
CA ALA A 77 -4.93 -11.28 -2.21
C ALA A 77 -6.14 -10.63 -1.55
N GLY A 78 -5.95 -9.46 -0.96
CA GLY A 78 -7.01 -8.72 -0.29
C GLY A 78 -6.52 -7.37 0.27
N HIS A 79 -7.42 -6.72 0.99
CA HIS A 79 -7.14 -5.50 1.74
C HIS A 79 -8.00 -5.44 3.00
N LEU A 80 -7.53 -4.67 3.98
CA LEU A 80 -8.28 -4.20 5.14
C LEU A 80 -8.10 -2.69 5.25
N THR A 81 -9.11 -2.03 5.80
CA THR A 81 -9.11 -0.59 6.01
C THR A 81 -9.42 -0.28 7.47
N GLY A 82 -8.78 0.75 7.99
CA GLY A 82 -9.09 1.34 9.28
C GLY A 82 -9.21 2.86 9.17
N GLN A 83 -9.17 3.57 10.27
CA GLN A 83 -9.30 5.02 10.26
C GLN A 83 -8.03 5.66 9.65
N GLY A 84 -8.14 6.10 8.40
CA GLY A 84 -7.06 6.79 7.68
C GLY A 84 -5.92 5.89 7.21
N PHE A 85 -6.10 4.57 7.17
CA PHE A 85 -5.09 3.66 6.65
C PHE A 85 -5.67 2.50 5.84
N ILE A 86 -4.83 1.94 5.00
CA ILE A 86 -5.09 0.74 4.19
C ILE A 86 -3.92 -0.21 4.36
N VAL A 87 -4.21 -1.47 4.65
CA VAL A 87 -3.28 -2.58 4.44
C VAL A 87 -3.77 -3.43 3.29
N MET A 88 -2.89 -3.76 2.36
CA MET A 88 -3.25 -4.57 1.19
C MET A 88 -2.07 -5.39 0.72
N GLY A 89 -2.34 -6.54 0.15
CA GLY A 89 -1.30 -7.42 -0.38
C GLY A 89 -1.84 -8.46 -1.34
N ASN A 90 -0.94 -9.05 -2.08
CA ASN A 90 -1.19 -10.15 -3.01
C ASN A 90 -0.07 -11.19 -2.91
N VAL A 91 -0.35 -12.42 -3.33
CA VAL A 91 0.57 -13.55 -3.14
C VAL A 91 0.89 -13.76 -1.64
N LEU A 92 -0.05 -13.44 -0.76
CA LEU A 92 0.13 -13.57 0.68
C LEU A 92 -0.07 -15.02 1.14
N ALA A 93 0.55 -15.37 2.26
CA ALA A 93 0.32 -16.65 2.94
C ALA A 93 -1.15 -16.83 3.35
N GLY A 94 -1.86 -15.73 3.64
CA GLY A 94 -3.27 -15.75 3.98
C GLY A 94 -3.80 -14.41 4.49
N LYS A 95 -5.06 -14.40 4.87
CA LYS A 95 -5.74 -13.23 5.44
C LYS A 95 -5.10 -12.75 6.76
N ASN A 96 -4.52 -13.66 7.53
CA ASN A 96 -3.84 -13.37 8.81
C ASN A 96 -2.71 -12.36 8.66
N VAL A 97 -2.04 -12.31 7.50
CA VAL A 97 -0.99 -11.33 7.20
C VAL A 97 -1.55 -9.91 7.29
N LEU A 98 -2.67 -9.63 6.62
CA LEU A 98 -3.29 -8.31 6.67
C LEU A 98 -3.88 -7.98 8.04
N GLN A 99 -4.38 -8.98 8.77
CA GLN A 99 -4.87 -8.79 10.13
C GLN A 99 -3.74 -8.35 11.07
N ALA A 100 -2.61 -9.06 11.04
CA ALA A 100 -1.42 -8.70 11.83
C ALA A 100 -0.90 -7.29 11.48
N MET A 101 -0.86 -6.94 10.18
CA MET A 101 -0.47 -5.60 9.73
C MET A 101 -1.41 -4.52 10.28
N ALA A 102 -2.73 -4.72 10.18
CA ALA A 102 -3.71 -3.74 10.67
C ALA A 102 -3.62 -3.55 12.18
N GLU A 103 -3.55 -4.65 12.94
CA GLU A 103 -3.41 -4.63 14.39
C GLU A 103 -2.12 -3.92 14.84
N ALA A 104 -0.99 -4.20 14.17
CA ALA A 104 0.29 -3.55 14.48
C ALA A 104 0.25 -2.05 14.23
N PHE A 105 -0.43 -1.61 13.16
CA PHE A 105 -0.60 -0.19 12.86
C PHE A 105 -1.49 0.51 13.89
N GLU A 106 -2.59 -0.09 14.30
CA GLU A 106 -3.53 0.48 15.28
C GLU A 106 -2.95 0.56 16.68
N GLN A 107 -2.22 -0.47 17.13
CA GLN A 107 -1.64 -0.52 18.47
C GLN A 107 -0.55 0.53 18.73
N LYS A 108 0.06 1.09 17.70
CA LYS A 108 1.18 2.03 17.78
C LYS A 108 0.78 3.49 17.50
N GLU A 109 -0.42 3.93 17.88
CA GLU A 109 -0.90 5.30 17.61
C GLU A 109 -0.02 6.42 18.19
N GLN A 110 0.71 6.14 19.26
CA GLN A 110 1.58 7.11 19.95
C GLN A 110 3.03 7.13 19.42
N VAL A 111 3.33 6.31 18.41
CA VAL A 111 4.66 6.19 17.80
C VAL A 111 4.68 6.97 16.50
N ASP A 112 5.84 7.46 16.08
CA ASP A 112 6.00 8.19 14.83
C ASP A 112 5.57 7.34 13.62
N LEU A 113 5.04 7.99 12.58
CA LEU A 113 4.41 7.31 11.45
C LEU A 113 5.35 6.35 10.70
N ASP A 114 6.62 6.70 10.57
CA ASP A 114 7.64 5.86 9.94
C ASP A 114 7.90 4.57 10.73
N GLU A 115 8.01 4.67 12.05
CA GLU A 115 8.14 3.50 12.93
C GLU A 115 6.88 2.64 12.94
N ARG A 116 5.69 3.26 12.86
CA ARG A 116 4.42 2.53 12.71
C ARG A 116 4.38 1.75 11.39
N LEU A 117 4.78 2.39 10.29
CA LEU A 117 4.82 1.76 8.97
C LEU A 117 5.83 0.62 8.94
N LEU A 118 7.02 0.79 9.52
CA LEU A 118 8.02 -0.27 9.61
C LEU A 118 7.49 -1.45 10.42
N GLY A 119 7.00 -1.22 11.63
CA GLY A 119 6.43 -2.28 12.47
C GLY A 119 5.22 -2.98 11.84
N THR A 120 4.48 -2.29 10.96
CA THR A 120 3.42 -2.90 10.15
C THR A 120 3.97 -3.87 9.12
N LEU A 121 5.07 -3.53 8.45
CA LEU A 121 5.75 -4.43 7.51
C LEU A 121 6.34 -5.65 8.22
N GLU A 122 6.98 -5.45 9.37
CA GLU A 122 7.51 -6.53 10.22
C GLU A 122 6.41 -7.50 10.65
N ALA A 123 5.28 -6.98 11.14
CA ALA A 123 4.13 -7.80 11.53
C ALA A 123 3.57 -8.62 10.35
N GLY A 124 3.56 -8.05 9.15
CA GLY A 124 3.16 -8.76 7.94
C GLY A 124 4.11 -9.90 7.57
N ARG A 125 5.43 -9.65 7.64
CA ARG A 125 6.47 -10.67 7.46
C ARG A 125 6.31 -11.81 8.48
N ASP A 126 6.21 -11.47 9.75
CA ASP A 126 6.16 -12.44 10.85
C ASP A 126 4.86 -13.28 10.83
N ALA A 127 3.79 -12.74 10.28
CA ALA A 127 2.53 -13.47 10.06
C ALA A 127 2.56 -14.37 8.80
N GLY A 128 3.70 -14.49 8.12
CA GLY A 128 3.91 -15.38 6.98
C GLY A 128 4.18 -14.67 5.65
N GLY A 129 4.05 -13.35 5.59
CA GLY A 129 4.41 -12.53 4.43
C GLY A 129 3.81 -13.01 3.11
N GLN A 130 4.63 -13.02 2.06
CA GLN A 130 4.28 -13.63 0.77
C GLN A 130 4.62 -15.12 0.78
N ALA A 131 3.80 -15.93 0.11
CA ALA A 131 4.00 -17.37 -0.02
C ALA A 131 3.57 -17.88 -1.39
N THR A 132 4.17 -18.99 -1.81
CA THR A 132 3.74 -19.76 -2.97
C THR A 132 2.44 -20.52 -2.67
N ALA A 133 1.81 -21.08 -3.71
CA ALA A 133 0.54 -21.82 -3.56
C ALA A 133 0.65 -23.07 -2.65
N ASP A 134 1.84 -23.63 -2.48
CA ASP A 134 2.12 -24.75 -1.57
C ASP A 134 2.47 -24.30 -0.14
N GLY A 135 2.44 -22.97 0.13
CA GLY A 135 2.72 -22.39 1.44
C GLY A 135 4.19 -22.11 1.71
N THR A 136 5.07 -22.28 0.73
CA THR A 136 6.49 -21.92 0.91
C THR A 136 6.64 -20.41 0.99
N HIS A 137 7.26 -19.91 2.06
CA HIS A 137 7.53 -18.49 2.26
C HIS A 137 8.43 -17.91 1.16
N LEU A 138 8.10 -16.72 0.70
CA LEU A 138 8.89 -15.95 -0.26
C LEU A 138 9.57 -14.80 0.48
N ASN A 139 10.90 -14.77 0.46
CA ASN A 139 11.67 -13.73 1.12
C ASN A 139 11.31 -12.33 0.61
N GLU A 140 11.30 -11.35 1.51
CA GLU A 140 11.09 -9.94 1.22
C GLU A 140 12.32 -9.38 0.50
N ARG A 141 12.22 -9.25 -0.82
CA ARG A 141 13.37 -8.86 -1.68
C ARG A 141 13.58 -7.36 -1.76
N SER A 142 12.58 -6.58 -1.42
CA SER A 142 12.66 -5.12 -1.37
C SER A 142 11.61 -4.57 -0.41
N ALA A 143 11.95 -3.49 0.28
CA ALA A 143 11.05 -2.73 1.13
C ALA A 143 11.28 -1.23 0.94
N ALA A 144 10.25 -0.42 1.22
CA ALA A 144 10.37 1.03 1.26
C ALA A 144 9.40 1.61 2.28
N VAL A 145 9.87 2.60 3.02
CA VAL A 145 9.03 3.45 3.89
C VAL A 145 9.22 4.90 3.46
N ILE A 146 8.12 5.57 3.15
CA ILE A 146 8.13 6.97 2.72
C ILE A 146 7.10 7.72 3.54
N THR A 147 7.50 8.81 4.17
CA THR A 147 6.60 9.74 4.85
C THR A 147 6.79 11.14 4.34
N HIS A 148 5.69 11.89 4.24
CA HIS A 148 5.68 13.31 3.90
C HIS A 148 4.93 14.09 4.97
N GLY A 149 5.47 15.25 5.34
CA GLY A 149 4.73 16.25 6.10
C GLY A 149 3.79 17.07 5.21
N GLN A 150 3.42 18.26 5.66
CA GLN A 150 2.59 19.20 4.86
C GLN A 150 3.33 19.81 3.66
N LYS A 151 4.66 19.69 3.60
CA LYS A 151 5.50 20.22 2.52
C LYS A 151 5.77 19.13 1.47
N ASP A 152 6.02 19.55 0.23
CA ASP A 152 6.22 18.66 -0.93
C ASP A 152 7.53 17.86 -0.94
N PHE A 153 8.34 17.91 0.12
CA PHE A 153 9.53 17.05 0.24
C PHE A 153 9.35 16.00 1.32
N GLY A 154 9.87 14.80 1.07
CA GLY A 154 9.80 13.69 1.98
C GLY A 154 10.42 14.00 3.33
N HIS A 155 9.75 13.57 4.41
CA HIS A 155 10.32 13.60 5.74
C HIS A 155 11.28 12.41 5.90
N ILE A 156 10.84 11.25 5.45
CA ILE A 156 11.63 10.02 5.40
C ILE A 156 11.41 9.36 4.04
N ASP A 157 12.48 8.89 3.44
CA ASP A 157 12.48 8.07 2.23
C ASP A 157 13.55 6.99 2.40
N LEU A 158 13.16 5.87 2.99
CA LEU A 158 14.00 4.70 3.21
C LEU A 158 13.65 3.63 2.20
N ARG A 159 14.69 2.97 1.67
CA ARG A 159 14.52 1.94 0.66
C ARG A 159 15.62 0.90 0.71
N VAL A 160 15.22 -0.35 0.62
CA VAL A 160 16.11 -1.51 0.39
C VAL A 160 15.69 -2.19 -0.89
N ASP A 161 16.63 -2.40 -1.80
CA ASP A 161 16.43 -3.14 -3.05
C ASP A 161 17.35 -4.35 -3.10
N ALA A 162 16.82 -5.47 -3.58
CA ALA A 162 17.57 -6.70 -3.81
C ALA A 162 18.29 -7.25 -2.55
N SER A 163 17.59 -7.30 -1.43
CA SER A 163 17.99 -8.03 -0.21
C SER A 163 17.31 -9.40 -0.16
N GLU A 164 17.80 -10.29 0.70
CA GLU A 164 17.11 -11.53 1.08
C GLU A 164 16.27 -11.34 2.35
N ALA A 165 16.43 -10.19 3.05
CA ALA A 165 15.74 -9.81 4.27
C ALA A 165 15.54 -8.27 4.25
N ALA A 166 14.69 -7.78 3.35
CA ALA A 166 14.55 -6.34 3.12
C ALA A 166 13.75 -5.62 4.22
N VAL A 167 13.05 -6.36 5.08
CA VAL A 167 12.25 -5.83 6.19
C VAL A 167 13.00 -5.91 7.52
N ASP A 168 14.16 -6.57 7.56
CA ASP A 168 15.07 -6.57 8.71
C ASP A 168 15.95 -5.30 8.68
#